data_b0dbd17cb4724dd10dd07db3d769eabb
#
_entry.id   b0dbd17cb4724dd10dd07db3d769eabb
#
_cell.length_a   1.000
_cell.length_b   1.000
_cell.length_c   1.000
_cell.angle_alpha   90.00
_cell.angle_beta   90.00
_cell.angle_gamma   90.00
#
_symmetry.space_group_name_H-M   'P 1'
#
loop_
_entity.id
_entity.type
_entity.pdbx_description
1 polymer ?
#
loop_
_entity_poly.entity_id
_entity_poly.type
_entity_poly.pdbx_seq_one_letter_code
_entity_poly.pdbx_strand_id
1 'polypeptide(L)'
;MVVSIWRYPVKSMLGEELNSSYLTERGLVGDRAYALIDQETGKVASAKNPRKWEKLFDFRSVFIDPPQVAENIPPIRITLPNGTQTFSDQDKDIDYTLSKVLGRGVRLMKANLDKPSYEEYWPDIEGLAQREKVTDEAMPPRTFFDIAVIHLLTTSTINRLRELYPEGRFEVRRFRPNIVVESTASGEKDFIENSWIGKKLTIGEDIVLRITGPCTRCVMITLPQGDLPRDLGILCTVAKYNQVNVGVYASVLHGGTIHRGDSVLLEA
;
A
#
# COMPACT_ATOMS: atom_id res chain seq x y z
N MET A 1 -1.01 19.19 -7.05
CA MET A 1 0.25 19.22 -6.26
C MET A 1 0.40 17.93 -5.47
N VAL A 2 1.63 17.41 -5.30
CA VAL A 2 1.92 16.25 -4.44
C VAL A 2 1.81 16.65 -2.97
N VAL A 3 0.91 16.02 -2.22
CA VAL A 3 0.67 16.33 -0.80
C VAL A 3 1.49 15.44 0.12
N SER A 4 1.57 14.14 -0.18
CA SER A 4 2.38 13.20 0.60
C SER A 4 2.87 12.04 -0.27
N ILE A 5 4.01 11.47 0.15
CA ILE A 5 4.67 10.33 -0.49
C ILE A 5 4.84 9.27 0.59
N TRP A 6 4.43 8.03 0.28
CA TRP A 6 4.45 6.92 1.23
C TRP A 6 5.20 5.72 0.67
N ARG A 7 6.06 5.15 1.48
CA ARG A 7 6.76 3.90 1.19
C ARG A 7 6.46 2.86 2.27
N TYR A 8 6.31 1.62 1.87
CA TYR A 8 6.01 0.49 2.73
C TYR A 8 7.08 -0.59 2.54
N PRO A 9 8.22 -0.52 3.24
CA PRO A 9 9.34 -1.44 3.03
C PRO A 9 8.95 -2.91 3.12
N VAL A 10 8.06 -3.25 4.07
CA VAL A 10 7.53 -4.61 4.24
C VAL A 10 6.05 -4.67 3.88
N LYS A 11 5.68 -5.65 3.06
CA LYS A 11 4.26 -5.89 2.72
C LYS A 11 3.41 -6.03 3.96
N SER A 12 2.24 -5.38 3.97
CA SER A 12 1.23 -5.40 5.04
C SER A 12 1.66 -4.80 6.40
N MET A 13 2.87 -4.28 6.56
CA MET A 13 3.24 -3.48 7.73
C MET A 13 2.94 -2.00 7.50
N LEU A 14 2.85 -1.21 8.57
CA LEU A 14 2.85 0.24 8.48
C LEU A 14 4.17 0.71 7.88
N GLY A 15 4.11 1.76 7.07
CA GLY A 15 5.24 2.31 6.35
C GLY A 15 5.73 3.64 6.93
N GLU A 16 6.34 4.42 6.04
CA GLU A 16 6.95 5.71 6.31
C GLU A 16 6.45 6.78 5.33
N GLU A 17 6.23 7.99 5.82
CA GLU A 17 5.97 9.17 5.00
C GLU A 17 7.30 9.84 4.66
N LEU A 18 7.45 10.27 3.42
CA LEU A 18 8.70 10.79 2.87
C LEU A 18 8.51 12.21 2.34
N ASN A 19 9.56 13.03 2.42
CA ASN A 19 9.60 14.32 1.73
C ASN A 19 10.00 14.18 0.26
N SER A 20 10.81 13.16 -0.05
CA SER A 20 11.22 12.84 -1.42
C SER A 20 11.56 11.36 -1.56
N SER A 21 11.50 10.86 -2.79
CA SER A 21 11.95 9.51 -3.13
C SER A 21 12.24 9.44 -4.64
N TYR A 22 12.92 8.37 -5.07
CA TYR A 22 13.13 8.12 -6.49
C TYR A 22 12.11 7.11 -7.02
N LEU A 23 11.53 7.42 -8.19
CA LEU A 23 10.66 6.54 -8.96
C LEU A 23 11.44 5.87 -10.08
N THR A 24 11.27 4.57 -10.22
CA THR A 24 11.74 3.76 -11.34
C THR A 24 10.54 3.10 -12.02
N GLU A 25 10.76 2.41 -13.14
CA GLU A 25 9.74 1.55 -13.75
C GLU A 25 9.17 0.49 -12.78
N ARG A 26 9.93 0.18 -11.71
CA ARG A 26 9.51 -0.74 -10.64
C ARG A 26 8.80 -0.06 -9.48
N GLY A 27 8.43 1.22 -9.60
CA GLY A 27 7.79 2.01 -8.58
C GLY A 27 8.77 2.80 -7.70
N LEU A 28 8.33 3.19 -6.51
CA LEU A 28 9.17 3.86 -5.51
C LEU A 28 10.29 2.93 -5.04
N VAL A 29 11.52 3.43 -5.06
CA VAL A 29 12.69 2.64 -4.65
C VAL A 29 12.54 2.17 -3.20
N GLY A 30 12.60 0.84 -3.00
CA GLY A 30 12.43 0.19 -1.70
C GLY A 30 10.98 -0.10 -1.30
N ASP A 31 9.98 0.30 -2.08
CA ASP A 31 8.59 -0.02 -1.77
C ASP A 31 8.32 -1.52 -1.93
N ARG A 32 7.71 -2.17 -0.89
CA ARG A 32 7.45 -3.63 -0.83
C ARG A 32 8.69 -4.48 -1.16
N ALA A 33 9.89 -3.99 -0.78
CA ALA A 33 11.14 -4.71 -1.00
C ALA A 33 11.24 -5.99 -0.16
N TYR A 34 10.48 -6.08 0.91
CA TYR A 34 10.43 -7.21 1.83
C TYR A 34 9.00 -7.70 2.05
N ALA A 35 8.88 -8.98 2.40
CA ALA A 35 7.65 -9.56 2.93
C ALA A 35 7.97 -10.66 3.94
N LEU A 36 6.98 -11.02 4.76
CA LEU A 36 7.02 -12.23 5.56
C LEU A 36 6.46 -13.39 4.74
N ILE A 37 7.15 -14.52 4.75
CA ILE A 37 6.69 -15.76 4.14
C ILE A 37 6.23 -16.70 5.24
N ASP A 38 5.01 -17.17 5.13
CA ASP A 38 4.43 -18.18 6.01
C ASP A 38 5.21 -19.51 5.84
N GLN A 39 5.82 -20.00 6.89
CA GLN A 39 6.65 -21.22 6.82
C GLN A 39 5.83 -22.50 6.58
N GLU A 40 4.53 -22.48 6.92
CA GLU A 40 3.64 -23.62 6.72
C GLU A 40 3.19 -23.76 5.27
N THR A 41 2.86 -22.63 4.63
CA THR A 41 2.25 -22.64 3.28
C THR A 41 3.20 -22.19 2.17
N GLY A 42 4.33 -21.55 2.50
CA GLY A 42 5.23 -20.90 1.55
C GLY A 42 4.67 -19.62 0.92
N LYS A 43 3.45 -19.19 1.31
CA LYS A 43 2.80 -18.01 0.78
C LYS A 43 3.25 -16.73 1.49
N VAL A 44 3.07 -15.60 0.81
CA VAL A 44 3.33 -14.28 1.39
C VAL A 44 2.27 -13.97 2.44
N ALA A 45 2.70 -13.64 3.65
CA ALA A 45 1.82 -13.19 4.72
C ALA A 45 1.19 -11.84 4.35
N SER A 46 -0.12 -11.79 4.27
CA SER A 46 -0.86 -10.61 3.84
C SER A 46 -2.04 -10.31 4.75
N ALA A 47 -2.16 -9.06 5.21
CA ALA A 47 -3.31 -8.58 5.95
C ALA A 47 -4.63 -8.65 5.15
N LYS A 48 -4.58 -9.01 3.86
CA LYS A 48 -5.77 -9.36 3.07
C LYS A 48 -6.45 -10.64 3.56
N ASN A 49 -5.74 -11.51 4.30
CA ASN A 49 -6.35 -12.56 5.09
C ASN A 49 -6.21 -12.26 6.59
N PRO A 50 -7.09 -11.42 7.16
CA PRO A 50 -7.00 -11.02 8.56
C PRO A 50 -7.22 -12.16 9.55
N ARG A 51 -7.85 -13.28 9.12
CA ARG A 51 -8.00 -14.47 9.95
C ARG A 51 -6.65 -15.05 10.38
N LYS A 52 -5.60 -14.82 9.58
CA LYS A 52 -4.22 -15.25 9.87
C LYS A 52 -3.30 -14.09 10.22
N TRP A 53 -3.46 -12.91 9.59
CA TRP A 53 -2.43 -11.88 9.51
C TRP A 53 -2.89 -10.48 9.93
N GLU A 54 -3.98 -10.35 10.69
CA GLU A 54 -4.49 -9.05 11.16
C GLU A 54 -3.44 -8.22 11.89
N LYS A 55 -2.62 -8.87 12.73
CA LYS A 55 -1.57 -8.21 13.53
C LYS A 55 -0.46 -7.56 12.71
N LEU A 56 -0.36 -7.81 11.39
CA LEU A 56 0.69 -7.19 10.57
C LEU A 56 0.63 -5.66 10.58
N PHE A 57 -0.53 -5.06 10.77
CA PHE A 57 -0.67 -3.61 10.88
C PHE A 57 -0.23 -3.03 12.24
N ASP A 58 0.09 -3.87 13.21
CA ASP A 58 0.66 -3.44 14.49
C ASP A 58 2.18 -3.24 14.40
N PHE A 59 2.81 -3.70 13.29
CA PHE A 59 4.22 -3.52 13.01
C PHE A 59 4.45 -2.30 12.12
N ARG A 60 5.58 -1.61 12.34
CA ARG A 60 6.05 -0.53 11.46
C ARG A 60 7.43 -0.88 10.92
N SER A 61 7.61 -0.71 9.61
CA SER A 61 8.91 -0.91 8.96
C SER A 61 9.41 0.39 8.34
N VAL A 62 10.71 0.65 8.50
CA VAL A 62 11.42 1.76 7.88
C VAL A 62 12.81 1.30 7.45
N PHE A 63 13.36 1.90 6.42
CA PHE A 63 14.77 1.68 6.08
C PHE A 63 15.68 2.35 7.10
N ILE A 64 16.86 1.76 7.35
CA ILE A 64 17.90 2.37 8.19
C ILE A 64 18.57 3.49 7.42
N ASP A 65 18.94 3.21 6.16
CA ASP A 65 19.47 4.18 5.21
C ASP A 65 18.53 4.32 4.01
N PRO A 66 18.42 5.49 3.38
CA PRO A 66 17.60 5.65 2.19
C PRO A 66 18.04 4.71 1.06
N PRO A 67 17.16 3.86 0.51
CA PRO A 67 17.51 2.99 -0.60
C PRO A 67 17.81 3.81 -1.87
N GLN A 68 18.85 3.41 -2.59
CA GLN A 68 19.33 4.04 -3.82
C GLN A 68 19.01 3.19 -5.04
N VAL A 69 18.95 3.85 -6.21
CA VAL A 69 18.75 3.16 -7.49
C VAL A 69 20.01 2.32 -7.81
N ALA A 70 19.78 1.10 -8.32
CA ALA A 70 20.84 0.16 -8.72
C ALA A 70 21.77 -0.35 -7.59
N GLU A 71 21.46 -0.04 -6.35
CA GLU A 71 22.17 -0.58 -5.19
C GLU A 71 21.43 -1.75 -4.55
N ASN A 72 22.14 -2.49 -3.68
CA ASN A 72 21.50 -3.49 -2.84
C ASN A 72 20.49 -2.82 -1.91
N ILE A 73 19.31 -3.42 -1.79
CA ILE A 73 18.29 -2.95 -0.86
C ILE A 73 18.86 -2.92 0.57
N PRO A 74 18.88 -1.73 1.22
CA PRO A 74 19.41 -1.55 2.56
C PRO A 74 18.63 -2.36 3.60
N PRO A 75 19.23 -2.58 4.79
CA PRO A 75 18.52 -3.18 5.89
C PRO A 75 17.37 -2.31 6.39
N ILE A 76 16.40 -2.98 7.03
CA ILE A 76 15.23 -2.35 7.62
C ILE A 76 15.20 -2.52 9.12
N ARG A 77 14.61 -1.55 9.78
CA ARG A 77 14.19 -1.63 11.17
C ARG A 77 12.70 -1.93 11.22
N ILE A 78 12.32 -2.93 11.99
CA ILE A 78 10.92 -3.27 12.28
C ILE A 78 10.63 -2.94 13.74
N THR A 79 9.65 -2.09 13.98
CA THR A 79 9.12 -1.82 15.31
C THR A 79 7.94 -2.75 15.57
N LEU A 80 8.03 -3.52 16.64
CA LEU A 80 7.02 -4.49 17.09
C LEU A 80 5.87 -3.77 17.81
N PRO A 81 4.71 -4.43 18.03
CA PRO A 81 3.55 -3.85 18.71
C PRO A 81 3.84 -3.31 20.13
N ASN A 82 4.81 -3.89 20.82
CA ASN A 82 5.24 -3.46 22.16
C ASN A 82 6.30 -2.33 22.14
N GLY A 83 6.63 -1.78 20.96
CA GLY A 83 7.64 -0.74 20.80
C GLY A 83 9.09 -1.25 20.66
N THR A 84 9.36 -2.53 20.90
CA THR A 84 10.70 -3.12 20.68
C THR A 84 11.07 -3.04 19.21
N GLN A 85 12.35 -2.84 18.93
CA GLN A 85 12.87 -2.77 17.55
C GLN A 85 13.74 -4.00 17.24
N THR A 86 13.67 -4.48 16.01
CA THR A 86 14.53 -5.51 15.45
C THR A 86 15.04 -5.08 14.08
N PHE A 87 16.23 -5.59 13.68
CA PHE A 87 16.97 -5.13 12.51
C PHE A 87 17.27 -6.30 11.57
N SER A 88 17.03 -6.14 10.29
CA SER A 88 17.12 -7.23 9.31
C SER A 88 18.54 -7.72 9.01
N ASP A 89 19.56 -6.96 9.39
CA ASP A 89 20.99 -7.26 9.17
C ASP A 89 21.76 -7.61 10.44
N GLN A 90 21.22 -7.31 11.61
CA GLN A 90 21.90 -7.45 12.89
C GLN A 90 21.33 -8.59 13.74
N ASP A 91 20.00 -8.80 13.66
CA ASP A 91 19.31 -9.77 14.49
C ASP A 91 19.23 -11.13 13.79
N LYS A 92 20.11 -12.06 14.18
CA LYS A 92 20.12 -13.43 13.62
C LYS A 92 18.80 -14.18 13.84
N ASP A 93 18.07 -13.82 14.89
CA ASP A 93 16.82 -14.46 15.31
C ASP A 93 15.58 -13.65 14.92
N ILE A 94 15.68 -12.74 13.93
CA ILE A 94 14.56 -11.89 13.51
C ILE A 94 13.31 -12.71 13.13
N ASP A 95 13.48 -13.81 12.41
CA ASP A 95 12.39 -14.70 12.00
C ASP A 95 11.69 -15.33 13.22
N TYR A 96 12.46 -15.74 14.23
CA TYR A 96 11.92 -16.26 15.48
C TYR A 96 11.15 -15.17 16.25
N THR A 97 11.73 -13.97 16.36
CA THR A 97 11.11 -12.83 17.04
C THR A 97 9.77 -12.47 16.40
N LEU A 98 9.72 -12.33 15.08
CA LEU A 98 8.50 -12.03 14.33
C LEU A 98 7.48 -13.17 14.46
N SER A 99 7.91 -14.42 14.34
CA SER A 99 7.05 -15.59 14.49
C SER A 99 6.39 -15.66 15.87
N LYS A 100 7.14 -15.37 16.93
CA LYS A 100 6.64 -15.36 18.30
C LYS A 100 5.55 -14.31 18.52
N VAL A 101 5.73 -13.10 17.98
CA VAL A 101 4.73 -12.01 18.11
C VAL A 101 3.48 -12.29 17.29
N LEU A 102 3.66 -12.83 16.08
CA LEU A 102 2.54 -13.18 15.20
C LEU A 102 1.80 -14.45 15.65
N GLY A 103 2.44 -15.32 16.45
CA GLY A 103 1.91 -16.62 16.85
C GLY A 103 1.91 -17.65 15.71
N ARG A 104 2.71 -17.41 14.65
CA ARG A 104 2.82 -18.26 13.47
C ARG A 104 4.23 -18.17 12.86
N GLY A 105 4.76 -19.29 12.38
CA GLY A 105 6.10 -19.35 11.80
C GLY A 105 6.19 -18.51 10.51
N VAL A 106 7.08 -17.53 10.52
CA VAL A 106 7.33 -16.68 9.35
C VAL A 106 8.83 -16.53 9.10
N ARG A 107 9.18 -16.17 7.87
CA ARG A 107 10.52 -15.78 7.45
C ARG A 107 10.48 -14.44 6.73
N LEU A 108 11.34 -13.50 7.12
CA LEU A 108 11.53 -12.23 6.41
C LEU A 108 12.36 -12.47 5.14
N MET A 109 11.82 -12.10 3.99
CA MET A 109 12.48 -12.29 2.70
C MET A 109 12.47 -11.01 1.85
N LYS A 110 13.53 -10.81 1.05
CA LYS A 110 13.57 -9.83 -0.04
C LYS A 110 12.76 -10.32 -1.23
N ALA A 111 12.33 -9.40 -2.10
CA ALA A 111 11.51 -9.67 -3.28
C ALA A 111 12.30 -10.40 -4.39
N ASN A 112 12.51 -11.70 -4.21
CA ASN A 112 13.23 -12.58 -5.13
C ASN A 112 12.50 -13.88 -5.52
N LEU A 113 11.24 -14.03 -5.09
CA LEU A 113 10.44 -15.22 -5.40
C LEU A 113 9.94 -15.17 -6.86
N ASP A 114 10.07 -16.28 -7.59
CA ASP A 114 9.63 -16.37 -8.98
C ASP A 114 8.10 -16.51 -9.11
N LYS A 115 7.44 -17.14 -8.14
CA LYS A 115 5.98 -17.35 -8.12
C LYS A 115 5.39 -17.02 -6.75
N PRO A 116 5.49 -15.76 -6.28
CA PRO A 116 4.88 -15.38 -5.02
C PRO A 116 3.37 -15.41 -5.13
N SER A 117 2.71 -15.82 -4.04
CA SER A 117 1.25 -15.81 -3.93
C SER A 117 0.84 -15.47 -2.50
N TYR A 118 -0.39 -15.06 -2.30
CA TYR A 118 -0.96 -14.74 -1.00
C TYR A 118 -2.43 -15.19 -0.94
N GLU A 119 -2.97 -15.23 0.27
CA GLU A 119 -4.40 -15.49 0.50
C GLU A 119 -5.16 -14.17 0.68
N GLU A 120 -6.33 -14.05 0.06
CA GLU A 120 -7.25 -12.92 0.24
C GLU A 120 -8.60 -13.41 0.77
N TYR A 121 -9.05 -12.83 1.89
CA TYR A 121 -10.37 -13.05 2.47
C TYR A 121 -11.36 -12.01 1.95
N TRP A 122 -12.47 -12.48 1.46
CA TRP A 122 -13.59 -11.69 0.96
C TRP A 122 -14.71 -11.71 2.01
N PRO A 123 -14.99 -10.60 2.70
CA PRO A 123 -16.11 -10.51 3.64
C PRO A 123 -17.45 -10.53 2.90
N ASP A 124 -18.54 -10.80 3.64
CA ASP A 124 -19.90 -10.75 3.10
C ASP A 124 -20.38 -9.30 2.95
N ILE A 125 -19.94 -8.66 1.89
CA ILE A 125 -20.31 -7.27 1.54
C ILE A 125 -20.79 -7.25 0.09
N GLU A 126 -21.96 -6.65 -0.13
CA GLU A 126 -22.51 -6.45 -1.46
C GLU A 126 -21.57 -5.59 -2.33
N GLY A 127 -21.42 -5.97 -3.60
CA GLY A 127 -20.53 -5.29 -4.56
C GLY A 127 -19.10 -5.85 -4.62
N LEU A 128 -18.71 -6.77 -3.71
CA LEU A 128 -17.44 -7.50 -3.84
C LEU A 128 -17.54 -8.62 -4.88
N ALA A 129 -16.43 -8.90 -5.57
CA ALA A 129 -16.33 -9.96 -6.59
C ALA A 129 -16.53 -11.37 -6.00
N GLN A 130 -16.16 -11.57 -4.75
CA GLN A 130 -16.34 -12.82 -3.99
C GLN A 130 -16.95 -12.48 -2.62
N ARG A 131 -17.59 -13.47 -1.96
CA ARG A 131 -18.19 -13.29 -0.63
C ARG A 131 -17.96 -14.54 0.22
N GLU A 132 -17.71 -14.34 1.55
CA GLU A 132 -17.47 -15.40 2.54
C GLU A 132 -16.44 -16.45 2.09
N LYS A 133 -15.39 -16.03 1.40
CA LYS A 133 -14.41 -16.92 0.77
C LYS A 133 -12.99 -16.46 0.99
N VAL A 134 -12.07 -17.40 1.00
CA VAL A 134 -10.62 -17.14 0.87
C VAL A 134 -10.18 -17.63 -0.51
N THR A 135 -9.48 -16.77 -1.25
CA THR A 135 -8.91 -17.07 -2.56
C THR A 135 -7.38 -17.01 -2.51
N ASP A 136 -6.74 -17.72 -3.42
CA ASP A 136 -5.30 -17.65 -3.65
C ASP A 136 -5.04 -16.71 -4.83
N GLU A 137 -4.21 -15.71 -4.57
CA GLU A 137 -3.88 -14.68 -5.55
C GLU A 137 -2.40 -14.74 -5.90
N ALA A 138 -2.09 -14.78 -7.19
CA ALA A 138 -0.72 -14.69 -7.68
C ALA A 138 -0.21 -13.24 -7.62
N MET A 139 1.09 -13.10 -7.43
CA MET A 139 1.77 -11.81 -7.49
C MET A 139 2.74 -11.79 -8.68
N PRO A 140 3.06 -10.60 -9.21
CA PRO A 140 4.08 -10.50 -10.24
C PRO A 140 5.42 -11.07 -9.75
N PRO A 141 6.16 -11.80 -10.60
CA PRO A 141 7.44 -12.41 -10.23
C PRO A 141 8.43 -11.39 -9.65
N ARG A 142 9.16 -11.81 -8.63
CA ARG A 142 10.21 -11.00 -7.98
C ARG A 142 9.73 -9.66 -7.44
N THR A 143 8.46 -9.58 -7.06
CA THR A 143 7.85 -8.42 -6.39
C THR A 143 6.96 -8.87 -5.24
N PHE A 144 6.59 -7.91 -4.38
CA PHE A 144 5.55 -8.11 -3.38
C PHE A 144 4.38 -7.13 -3.57
N PHE A 145 4.24 -6.59 -4.78
CA PHE A 145 3.05 -5.85 -5.18
C PHE A 145 1.89 -6.80 -5.47
N ASP A 146 0.66 -6.32 -5.22
CA ASP A 146 -0.53 -7.11 -5.55
C ASP A 146 -0.82 -7.06 -7.06
N ILE A 147 -0.86 -5.86 -7.64
CA ILE A 147 -1.24 -5.63 -9.04
C ILE A 147 -0.27 -4.63 -9.69
N ALA A 148 -0.14 -3.43 -9.15
CA ALA A 148 0.60 -2.32 -9.75
C ALA A 148 1.67 -1.76 -8.80
N VAL A 149 2.65 -1.10 -9.39
CA VAL A 149 3.82 -0.56 -8.68
C VAL A 149 3.56 0.80 -8.02
N ILE A 150 2.54 1.53 -8.48
CA ILE A 150 2.12 2.81 -7.90
C ILE A 150 0.62 2.80 -7.64
N HIS A 151 0.23 3.18 -6.43
CA HIS A 151 -1.12 3.58 -6.06
C HIS A 151 -1.14 5.08 -5.80
N LEU A 152 -1.93 5.80 -6.60
CA LEU A 152 -2.14 7.23 -6.49
C LEU A 152 -3.56 7.51 -5.96
N LEU A 153 -3.67 8.46 -5.04
CA LEU A 153 -4.92 8.83 -4.38
C LEU A 153 -5.06 10.35 -4.36
N THR A 154 -6.27 10.89 -4.51
CA THR A 154 -6.54 12.31 -4.39
C THR A 154 -7.10 12.69 -3.02
N THR A 155 -6.82 13.91 -2.58
CA THR A 155 -7.48 14.49 -1.38
C THR A 155 -8.97 14.68 -1.60
N SER A 156 -9.40 14.91 -2.86
CA SER A 156 -10.80 15.00 -3.27
C SER A 156 -11.58 13.74 -2.91
N THR A 157 -11.07 12.56 -3.29
CA THR A 157 -11.66 11.26 -2.95
C THR A 157 -11.77 11.04 -1.43
N ILE A 158 -10.71 11.37 -0.67
CA ILE A 158 -10.75 11.25 0.80
C ILE A 158 -11.83 12.15 1.38
N ASN A 159 -11.94 13.39 0.92
CA ASN A 159 -12.93 14.34 1.40
C ASN A 159 -14.35 13.90 1.02
N ARG A 160 -14.54 13.36 -0.18
CA ARG A 160 -15.83 12.79 -0.60
C ARG A 160 -16.27 11.64 0.29
N LEU A 161 -15.38 10.72 0.60
CA LEU A 161 -15.67 9.58 1.47
C LEU A 161 -16.04 10.02 2.89
N ARG A 162 -15.38 11.05 3.43
CA ARG A 162 -15.73 11.66 4.74
C ARG A 162 -17.11 12.27 4.76
N GLU A 163 -17.55 12.88 3.66
CA GLU A 163 -18.93 13.38 3.54
C GLU A 163 -19.98 12.28 3.48
N LEU A 164 -19.65 11.19 2.77
CA LEU A 164 -20.57 10.06 2.57
C LEU A 164 -20.76 9.23 3.83
N TYR A 165 -19.76 9.18 4.71
CA TYR A 165 -19.81 8.49 5.99
C TYR A 165 -18.99 9.27 7.04
N PRO A 166 -19.61 10.31 7.68
CA PRO A 166 -18.90 11.22 8.59
C PRO A 166 -18.31 10.55 9.84
N GLU A 167 -18.89 9.46 10.32
CA GLU A 167 -18.39 8.69 11.46
C GLU A 167 -17.14 7.88 11.12
N GLY A 168 -16.92 7.59 9.81
CA GLY A 168 -15.79 6.80 9.33
C GLY A 168 -14.49 7.60 9.32
N ARG A 169 -13.43 7.03 9.88
CA ARG A 169 -12.10 7.64 9.84
C ARG A 169 -11.41 7.31 8.51
N PHE A 170 -11.72 8.09 7.46
CA PHE A 170 -11.07 7.99 6.14
C PHE A 170 -9.73 8.73 6.15
N GLU A 171 -8.71 8.03 6.61
CA GLU A 171 -7.33 8.53 6.61
C GLU A 171 -6.52 7.85 5.50
N VAL A 172 -5.59 8.60 4.90
CA VAL A 172 -4.73 8.16 3.79
C VAL A 172 -4.08 6.80 4.08
N ARG A 173 -3.59 6.59 5.29
CA ARG A 173 -2.89 5.37 5.70
C ARG A 173 -3.74 4.10 5.59
N ARG A 174 -5.10 4.18 5.70
CA ARG A 174 -5.98 3.01 5.46
C ARG A 174 -5.86 2.46 4.05
N PHE A 175 -5.68 3.36 3.09
CA PHE A 175 -5.65 3.02 1.68
C PHE A 175 -4.26 2.70 1.16
N ARG A 176 -3.20 3.03 1.92
CA ARG A 176 -1.80 2.72 1.60
C ARG A 176 -1.36 3.20 0.21
N PRO A 177 -1.64 4.45 -0.18
CA PRO A 177 -1.15 4.98 -1.45
C PRO A 177 0.36 5.20 -1.39
N ASN A 178 1.00 5.28 -2.57
CA ASN A 178 2.37 5.76 -2.69
C ASN A 178 2.42 7.27 -2.84
N ILE A 179 1.47 7.84 -3.60
CA ILE A 179 1.43 9.26 -3.90
C ILE A 179 0.01 9.78 -3.59
N VAL A 180 -0.06 10.84 -2.80
CA VAL A 180 -1.30 11.58 -2.59
C VAL A 180 -1.18 12.92 -3.26
N VAL A 181 -2.17 13.26 -4.07
CA VAL A 181 -2.21 14.53 -4.80
C VAL A 181 -3.43 15.34 -4.44
N GLU A 182 -3.27 16.66 -4.47
CA GLU A 182 -4.36 17.61 -4.35
C GLU A 182 -4.75 18.16 -5.71
N SER A 183 -6.05 18.23 -5.99
CA SER A 183 -6.57 18.92 -7.17
C SER A 183 -6.48 20.44 -6.97
N THR A 184 -6.12 21.17 -8.03
CA THR A 184 -6.11 22.64 -8.03
C THR A 184 -7.50 23.24 -8.15
N ALA A 185 -8.51 22.46 -8.57
CA ALA A 185 -9.91 22.86 -8.53
C ALA A 185 -10.37 22.91 -7.06
N SER A 186 -10.33 24.09 -6.47
CA SER A 186 -10.69 24.31 -5.07
C SER A 186 -12.14 23.87 -4.80
N GLY A 187 -12.32 22.94 -3.88
CA GLY A 187 -13.63 22.50 -3.41
C GLY A 187 -14.24 21.31 -4.16
N GLU A 188 -13.59 20.76 -5.18
CA GLU A 188 -14.09 19.56 -5.85
C GLU A 188 -13.96 18.34 -4.93
N LYS A 189 -15.09 17.82 -4.51
CA LYS A 189 -15.20 16.64 -3.65
C LYS A 189 -15.89 15.54 -4.43
N ASP A 190 -15.09 14.75 -5.14
CA ASP A 190 -15.55 13.60 -5.90
C ASP A 190 -14.40 12.62 -6.14
N PHE A 191 -14.68 11.49 -6.75
CA PHE A 191 -13.71 10.46 -7.16
C PHE A 191 -13.03 10.85 -8.49
N ILE A 192 -12.39 12.03 -8.50
CA ILE A 192 -11.91 12.70 -9.71
C ILE A 192 -10.88 11.86 -10.48
N GLU A 193 -10.04 11.11 -9.77
CA GLU A 193 -9.01 10.28 -10.38
C GLU A 193 -9.56 9.12 -11.21
N ASN A 194 -10.83 8.75 -11.04
CA ASN A 194 -11.48 7.75 -11.91
C ASN A 194 -11.49 8.19 -13.38
N SER A 195 -11.59 9.50 -13.64
CA SER A 195 -11.57 10.08 -15.00
C SER A 195 -10.16 10.15 -15.62
N TRP A 196 -9.13 9.80 -14.84
CA TRP A 196 -7.73 9.83 -15.28
C TRP A 196 -7.26 8.52 -15.91
N ILE A 197 -8.08 7.47 -15.82
CA ILE A 197 -7.74 6.14 -16.36
C ILE A 197 -7.46 6.23 -17.87
N GLY A 198 -6.33 5.68 -18.28
CA GLY A 198 -5.83 5.73 -19.67
C GLY A 198 -5.01 6.99 -20.00
N LYS A 199 -5.04 8.02 -19.17
CA LYS A 199 -4.30 9.26 -19.37
C LYS A 199 -2.89 9.18 -18.78
N LYS A 200 -2.07 10.19 -19.14
CA LYS A 200 -0.77 10.40 -18.52
C LYS A 200 -0.85 11.50 -17.46
N LEU A 201 -0.03 11.37 -16.46
CA LEU A 201 0.12 12.31 -15.37
C LEU A 201 1.60 12.71 -15.27
N THR A 202 1.90 13.98 -15.46
CA THR A 202 3.26 14.51 -15.27
C THR A 202 3.38 15.05 -13.85
N ILE A 203 4.47 14.69 -13.13
CA ILE A 203 4.78 15.15 -11.78
C ILE A 203 6.14 15.82 -11.80
N GLY A 204 6.20 17.08 -11.31
CA GLY A 204 7.41 17.89 -11.41
C GLY A 204 7.77 18.15 -12.87
N GLU A 205 9.08 18.07 -13.19
CA GLU A 205 9.62 18.32 -14.53
C GLU A 205 9.78 17.03 -15.35
N ASP A 206 10.10 15.90 -14.69
CA ASP A 206 10.59 14.70 -15.39
C ASP A 206 9.67 13.48 -15.29
N ILE A 207 8.92 13.33 -14.20
CA ILE A 207 8.19 12.09 -13.94
C ILE A 207 6.93 12.03 -14.78
N VAL A 208 6.77 10.92 -15.51
CA VAL A 208 5.56 10.65 -16.29
C VAL A 208 4.98 9.30 -15.87
N LEU A 209 3.75 9.33 -15.39
CA LEU A 209 2.96 8.15 -15.03
C LEU A 209 1.88 7.92 -16.09
N ARG A 210 1.54 6.65 -16.33
CA ARG A 210 0.32 6.26 -17.04
C ARG A 210 -0.66 5.68 -16.04
N ILE A 211 -1.86 6.24 -15.96
CA ILE A 211 -2.93 5.72 -15.12
C ILE A 211 -3.51 4.48 -15.80
N THR A 212 -3.39 3.32 -15.15
CA THR A 212 -3.68 2.02 -15.76
C THR A 212 -5.05 1.45 -15.39
N GLY A 213 -5.61 1.85 -14.26
CA GLY A 213 -6.91 1.36 -13.83
C GLY A 213 -7.29 1.81 -12.43
N PRO A 214 -8.50 1.47 -11.98
CA PRO A 214 -8.96 1.78 -10.64
C PRO A 214 -8.25 0.93 -9.60
N CYS A 215 -8.04 1.47 -8.39
CA CYS A 215 -7.51 0.70 -7.27
C CYS A 215 -8.65 0.08 -6.46
N THR A 216 -8.99 -1.17 -6.79
CA THR A 216 -10.03 -1.92 -6.08
C THR A 216 -9.59 -2.26 -4.66
N ARG A 217 -10.47 -2.04 -3.71
CA ARG A 217 -10.22 -2.20 -2.29
C ARG A 217 -10.74 -3.54 -1.76
N CYS A 218 -10.08 -4.04 -0.73
CA CYS A 218 -10.41 -5.27 -0.04
C CYS A 218 -10.57 -5.02 1.46
N VAL A 219 -10.75 -6.07 2.22
CA VAL A 219 -10.95 -6.03 3.68
C VAL A 219 -9.87 -5.24 4.44
N MET A 220 -8.66 -5.09 3.90
CA MET A 220 -7.56 -4.39 4.58
C MET A 220 -7.92 -2.97 5.05
N ILE A 221 -8.74 -2.24 4.29
CA ILE A 221 -9.10 -0.86 4.66
C ILE A 221 -10.03 -0.78 5.87
N THR A 222 -10.60 -1.90 6.29
CA THR A 222 -11.49 -1.99 7.47
C THR A 222 -10.75 -2.36 8.75
N LEU A 223 -9.49 -2.82 8.64
CA LEU A 223 -8.74 -3.34 9.76
C LEU A 223 -8.22 -2.22 10.68
N PRO A 224 -7.96 -2.51 11.96
CA PRO A 224 -7.28 -1.58 12.84
C PRO A 224 -5.87 -1.29 12.33
N GLN A 225 -5.43 -0.03 12.44
CA GLN A 225 -4.09 0.43 12.03
C GLN A 225 -3.63 1.51 13.03
N GLY A 226 -2.82 1.13 14.00
CA GLY A 226 -2.45 2.03 15.09
C GLY A 226 -3.68 2.50 15.88
N ASP A 227 -3.99 3.80 15.86
CA ASP A 227 -5.17 4.40 16.52
C ASP A 227 -6.46 4.31 15.68
N LEU A 228 -6.41 3.81 14.45
CA LEU A 228 -7.61 3.62 13.63
C LEU A 228 -8.34 2.35 14.05
N PRO A 229 -9.62 2.43 14.43
CA PRO A 229 -10.40 1.27 14.81
C PRO A 229 -10.75 0.37 13.62
N ARG A 230 -11.14 -0.87 13.89
CA ARG A 230 -11.84 -1.70 12.90
C ARG A 230 -13.16 -1.03 12.53
N ASP A 231 -13.43 -0.92 11.22
CA ASP A 231 -14.65 -0.29 10.72
C ASP A 231 -15.03 -0.87 9.35
N LEU A 232 -16.03 -1.74 9.33
CA LEU A 232 -16.58 -2.32 8.08
C LEU A 232 -17.32 -1.27 7.24
N GLY A 233 -17.87 -0.22 7.86
CA GLY A 233 -18.54 0.88 7.18
C GLY A 233 -17.66 1.57 6.14
N ILE A 234 -16.33 1.57 6.35
CA ILE A 234 -15.36 2.07 5.37
C ILE A 234 -15.50 1.35 4.03
N LEU A 235 -15.44 0.01 4.02
CA LEU A 235 -15.52 -0.77 2.79
C LEU A 235 -16.94 -0.77 2.20
N CYS A 236 -17.98 -0.81 3.05
CA CYS A 236 -19.38 -0.69 2.60
C CYS A 236 -19.63 0.64 1.88
N THR A 237 -19.10 1.75 2.42
CA THR A 237 -19.21 3.07 1.78
C THR A 237 -18.52 3.09 0.42
N VAL A 238 -17.31 2.58 0.35
CA VAL A 238 -16.55 2.50 -0.91
C VAL A 238 -17.25 1.61 -1.94
N ALA A 239 -17.81 0.46 -1.50
CA ALA A 239 -18.56 -0.44 -2.38
C ALA A 239 -19.80 0.24 -2.95
N LYS A 240 -20.57 0.92 -2.10
CA LYS A 240 -21.83 1.58 -2.47
C LYS A 240 -21.63 2.75 -3.43
N TYR A 241 -20.61 3.57 -3.20
CA TYR A 241 -20.51 4.87 -3.88
C TYR A 241 -19.41 4.94 -4.95
N ASN A 242 -18.45 4.01 -4.98
CA ASN A 242 -17.38 4.01 -5.97
C ASN A 242 -16.95 2.59 -6.41
N GLN A 243 -17.89 1.66 -6.53
CA GLN A 243 -17.62 0.32 -7.08
C GLN A 243 -16.40 -0.36 -6.45
N VAL A 244 -16.26 -0.23 -5.13
CA VAL A 244 -15.12 -0.75 -4.33
C VAL A 244 -13.77 -0.08 -4.65
N ASN A 245 -13.70 1.04 -5.35
CA ASN A 245 -12.45 1.67 -5.75
C ASN A 245 -12.09 2.87 -4.87
N VAL A 246 -10.83 3.03 -4.52
CA VAL A 246 -10.25 4.25 -3.90
C VAL A 246 -8.87 4.48 -4.46
N GLY A 247 -8.72 5.57 -5.21
CA GLY A 247 -7.52 5.88 -5.96
C GLY A 247 -7.37 5.06 -7.24
N VAL A 248 -6.26 5.22 -7.90
CA VAL A 248 -5.94 4.60 -9.17
C VAL A 248 -4.55 3.97 -9.15
N TYR A 249 -4.37 2.95 -9.96
CA TYR A 249 -3.07 2.35 -10.25
C TYR A 249 -2.37 3.09 -11.38
N ALA A 250 -1.04 3.13 -11.29
CA ALA A 250 -0.23 3.71 -12.35
C ALA A 250 1.03 2.87 -12.62
N SER A 251 1.50 2.93 -13.87
CA SER A 251 2.83 2.52 -14.28
C SER A 251 3.71 3.75 -14.48
N VAL A 252 5.01 3.62 -14.27
CA VAL A 252 5.98 4.68 -14.47
C VAL A 252 6.50 4.58 -15.91
N LEU A 253 6.26 5.62 -16.73
CA LEU A 253 6.78 5.72 -18.09
C LEU A 253 8.16 6.39 -18.09
N HIS A 254 8.32 7.42 -17.28
CA HIS A 254 9.59 8.10 -17.04
C HIS A 254 9.77 8.30 -15.54
N GLY A 255 10.89 7.82 -15.01
CA GLY A 255 11.22 7.91 -13.60
C GLY A 255 11.95 9.21 -13.27
N GLY A 256 12.20 9.44 -11.99
CA GLY A 256 12.87 10.63 -11.49
C GLY A 256 12.69 10.80 -9.99
N THR A 257 13.23 11.87 -9.44
CA THR A 257 13.01 12.20 -8.02
C THR A 257 11.68 12.93 -7.85
N ILE A 258 10.78 12.36 -7.06
CA ILE A 258 9.54 13.01 -6.64
C ILE A 258 9.73 13.70 -5.31
N HIS A 259 9.19 14.92 -5.18
CA HIS A 259 9.19 15.69 -3.95
C HIS A 259 7.75 16.02 -3.51
N ARG A 260 7.56 16.12 -2.22
CA ARG A 260 6.37 16.77 -1.67
C ARG A 260 6.33 18.23 -2.16
N GLY A 261 5.19 18.66 -2.69
CA GLY A 261 5.03 19.99 -3.29
C GLY A 261 5.18 20.04 -4.81
N ASP A 262 5.63 18.97 -5.45
CA ASP A 262 5.74 18.93 -6.91
C ASP A 262 4.39 19.21 -7.58
N SER A 263 4.44 19.93 -8.69
CA SER A 263 3.28 20.17 -9.54
C SER A 263 2.78 18.85 -10.16
N VAL A 264 1.49 18.79 -10.42
CA VAL A 264 0.85 17.63 -11.06
C VAL A 264 0.01 18.12 -12.21
N LEU A 265 0.28 17.61 -13.41
CA LEU A 265 -0.42 17.95 -14.63
C LEU A 265 -1.00 16.68 -15.28
N LEU A 266 -2.30 16.67 -15.48
CA LEU A 266 -3.00 15.63 -16.23
C LEU A 266 -2.96 15.99 -17.72
N GLU A 267 -2.39 15.12 -18.54
CA GLU A 267 -2.43 15.28 -20.00
C GLU A 267 -3.83 14.91 -20.53
N ALA A 268 -4.27 15.67 -21.50
CA ALA A 268 -5.60 15.51 -22.10
C ALA A 268 -5.76 14.16 -22.85
#